data_a87ecd020c32760f6ee773994ef6b650
#
_entry.id   a87ecd020c32760f6ee773994ef6b650
#
_cell.length_a   1.000
_cell.length_b   1.000
_cell.length_c   1.000
_cell.angle_alpha   90.00
_cell.angle_beta   90.00
_cell.angle_gamma   90.00
#
_symmetry.space_group_name_H-M   'P 1'
#
loop_
_entity.id
_entity.type
_entity.pdbx_description
1 polymer ?
#
loop_
_entity_poly.entity_id
_entity_poly.type
_entity_poly.pdbx_seq_one_letter_code
_entity_poly.pdbx_strand_id
1 'polypeptide(L)'
;MIRRLGSHVGKRIYFGYDRYIAPILPTYREALSLHGKVIEAVDEYQLHYLTSAELVCTAVQTDPESFGILCCGTGMGMSIAANKFTGIYAARCVSVEDAEMCRTINNANVLCIAAKNDLALNRAIIGAFINTAYTGRKLEELERITRFEGAELLPLRAVLRTA
;
A
#
# COMPACT_ATOMS: atom_id res chain seq x y z
N MET A 1 13.23 4.05 -2.52
CA MET A 1 11.84 4.40 -2.16
C MET A 1 11.70 4.89 -0.72
N ILE A 2 12.21 4.19 0.28
CA ILE A 2 12.01 4.52 1.71
C ILE A 2 12.48 5.91 2.15
N ARG A 3 13.49 6.48 1.49
CA ARG A 3 14.05 7.81 1.78
C ARG A 3 13.27 8.99 1.20
N ARG A 4 12.20 8.74 0.43
CA ARG A 4 11.46 9.83 -0.23
C ARG A 4 10.61 10.58 0.78
N LEU A 5 10.84 11.87 0.91
CA LEU A 5 10.06 12.77 1.74
C LEU A 5 8.80 13.24 1.00
N GLY A 6 7.85 13.78 1.77
CA GLY A 6 6.66 14.41 1.23
C GLY A 6 5.42 13.52 1.23
N SER A 7 4.34 14.07 0.68
CA SER A 7 3.04 13.42 0.54
C SER A 7 2.90 12.69 -0.82
N HIS A 8 1.75 12.10 -1.03
CA HIS A 8 1.39 11.48 -2.30
C HIS A 8 0.56 12.41 -3.22
N VAL A 9 0.34 13.65 -2.81
CA VAL A 9 -0.40 14.64 -3.62
C VAL A 9 0.24 14.82 -4.98
N GLY A 10 -0.58 14.75 -6.03
CA GLY A 10 -0.15 14.94 -7.43
C GLY A 10 0.55 13.74 -8.07
N LYS A 11 0.77 12.65 -7.33
CA LYS A 11 1.35 11.42 -7.89
C LYS A 11 0.30 10.56 -8.59
N ARG A 12 0.76 9.65 -9.45
CA ARG A 12 -0.10 8.64 -10.09
C ARG A 12 -0.56 7.60 -9.08
N ILE A 13 -1.81 7.17 -9.20
CA ILE A 13 -2.44 6.17 -8.35
C ILE A 13 -2.55 4.87 -9.15
N TYR A 14 -1.81 3.83 -8.78
CA TYR A 14 -2.06 2.49 -9.29
C TYR A 14 -3.10 1.82 -8.38
N PHE A 15 -4.27 1.53 -8.94
CA PHE A 15 -5.40 0.95 -8.21
C PHE A 15 -5.61 -0.51 -8.60
N GLY A 16 -5.51 -1.39 -7.61
CA GLY A 16 -5.79 -2.82 -7.76
C GLY A 16 -6.93 -3.26 -6.85
N TYR A 17 -7.78 -4.14 -7.36
CA TYR A 17 -8.95 -4.64 -6.63
C TYR A 17 -9.25 -6.09 -6.99
N ASP A 18 -10.08 -6.74 -6.18
CA ASP A 18 -10.61 -8.07 -6.47
C ASP A 18 -12.12 -8.02 -6.82
N ARG A 19 -12.69 -9.18 -7.06
CA ARG A 19 -14.10 -9.34 -7.43
C ARG A 19 -15.11 -8.75 -6.42
N TYR A 20 -14.72 -8.55 -5.16
CA TYR A 20 -15.60 -7.93 -4.15
C TYR A 20 -15.84 -6.45 -4.42
N ILE A 21 -14.94 -5.80 -5.13
CA ILE A 21 -15.04 -4.39 -5.49
C ILE A 21 -15.86 -4.19 -6.80
N ALA A 22 -15.87 -5.17 -7.69
CA ALA A 22 -16.49 -5.02 -9.00
C ALA A 22 -17.90 -4.40 -8.97
N PRO A 23 -18.83 -4.77 -8.07
CA PRO A 23 -20.17 -4.18 -8.00
C PRO A 23 -20.19 -2.70 -7.60
N ILE A 24 -19.18 -2.23 -6.87
CA ILE A 24 -19.07 -0.87 -6.30
C ILE A 24 -17.90 -0.08 -6.90
N LEU A 25 -17.26 -0.61 -7.92
CA LEU A 25 -16.10 -0.01 -8.58
C LEU A 25 -16.32 1.44 -9.04
N PRO A 26 -17.48 1.84 -9.61
CA PRO A 26 -17.70 3.23 -10.01
C PRO A 26 -17.52 4.23 -8.86
N THR A 27 -17.94 3.88 -7.64
CA THR A 27 -17.82 4.76 -6.47
C THR A 27 -16.36 4.93 -6.01
N TYR A 28 -15.52 3.89 -6.18
CA TYR A 28 -14.08 3.98 -5.92
C TYR A 28 -13.36 4.76 -7.01
N ARG A 29 -13.72 4.58 -8.28
CA ARG A 29 -13.18 5.38 -9.39
C ARG A 29 -13.41 6.87 -9.17
N GLU A 30 -14.65 7.24 -8.82
CA GLU A 30 -15.00 8.62 -8.47
C GLU A 30 -14.15 9.14 -7.31
N ALA A 31 -14.11 8.40 -6.19
CA ALA A 31 -13.37 8.80 -5.00
C ALA A 31 -11.87 9.01 -5.28
N LEU A 32 -11.25 8.13 -6.05
CA LEU A 32 -9.83 8.20 -6.37
C LEU A 32 -9.50 9.30 -7.38
N SER A 33 -10.39 9.56 -8.36
CA SER A 33 -10.20 10.59 -9.38
C SER A 33 -10.09 12.00 -8.81
N LEU A 34 -10.62 12.23 -7.62
CA LEU A 34 -10.49 13.51 -6.89
C LEU A 34 -9.06 13.80 -6.44
N HIS A 35 -8.21 12.78 -6.38
CA HIS A 35 -6.85 12.89 -5.84
C HIS A 35 -5.75 12.86 -6.90
N GLY A 36 -6.05 12.48 -8.13
CA GLY A 36 -5.05 12.44 -9.19
C GLY A 36 -5.37 11.46 -10.32
N LYS A 37 -4.36 11.21 -11.16
CA LYS A 37 -4.48 10.27 -12.27
C LYS A 37 -4.52 8.83 -11.74
N VAL A 38 -5.63 8.15 -11.96
CA VAL A 38 -5.84 6.74 -11.59
C VAL A 38 -5.50 5.83 -12.78
N ILE A 39 -4.73 4.79 -12.52
CA ILE A 39 -4.41 3.71 -13.46
C ILE A 39 -4.83 2.40 -12.81
N GLU A 40 -5.83 1.75 -13.36
CA GLU A 40 -6.27 0.43 -12.88
C GLU A 40 -5.25 -0.62 -13.30
N ALA A 41 -4.68 -1.29 -12.31
CA ALA A 41 -3.71 -2.37 -12.49
C ALA A 41 -4.35 -3.68 -12.03
N VAL A 42 -5.20 -4.24 -12.89
CA VAL A 42 -5.96 -5.46 -12.68
C VAL A 42 -5.97 -6.30 -13.95
N ASP A 43 -6.13 -7.60 -13.79
CA ASP A 43 -6.49 -8.50 -14.87
C ASP A 43 -8.03 -8.64 -14.87
N GLU A 44 -8.69 -8.11 -15.90
CA GLU A 44 -10.15 -8.13 -16.01
C GLU A 44 -10.72 -9.56 -16.12
N TYR A 45 -9.92 -10.51 -16.61
CA TYR A 45 -10.29 -11.92 -16.71
C TYR A 45 -10.09 -12.69 -15.40
N GLN A 46 -9.19 -12.20 -14.54
CA GLN A 46 -8.89 -12.79 -13.24
C GLN A 46 -8.83 -11.71 -12.16
N LEU A 47 -9.99 -11.23 -11.71
CA LEU A 47 -10.08 -10.29 -10.60
C LEU A 47 -9.71 -10.99 -9.27
N HIS A 48 -8.46 -11.40 -9.17
CA HIS A 48 -7.92 -12.09 -8.00
C HIS A 48 -7.00 -11.17 -7.22
N TYR A 49 -7.13 -11.16 -5.89
CA TYR A 49 -6.40 -10.24 -5.01
C TYR A 49 -4.87 -10.36 -5.14
N LEU A 50 -4.33 -11.56 -5.40
CA LEU A 50 -2.88 -11.76 -5.58
C LEU A 50 -2.40 -11.14 -6.91
N THR A 51 -3.13 -11.37 -8.01
CA THR A 51 -2.79 -10.81 -9.33
C THR A 51 -2.81 -9.29 -9.29
N SER A 52 -3.85 -8.70 -8.68
CA SER A 52 -3.93 -7.24 -8.52
C SER A 52 -2.82 -6.68 -7.63
N ALA A 53 -2.45 -7.39 -6.56
CA ALA A 53 -1.32 -6.98 -5.73
C ALA A 53 0.00 -7.00 -6.52
N GLU A 54 0.25 -8.05 -7.32
CA GLU A 54 1.43 -8.17 -8.17
C GLU A 54 1.52 -7.02 -9.19
N LEU A 55 0.43 -6.75 -9.93
CA LEU A 55 0.39 -5.70 -10.94
C LEU A 55 0.63 -4.31 -10.35
N VAL A 56 -0.05 -3.97 -9.23
CA VAL A 56 0.14 -2.69 -8.55
C VAL A 56 1.56 -2.56 -8.01
N CYS A 57 2.07 -3.58 -7.32
CA CYS A 57 3.40 -3.51 -6.72
C CYS A 57 4.51 -3.36 -7.78
N THR A 58 4.42 -4.11 -8.88
CA THR A 58 5.36 -4.00 -10.01
C THR A 58 5.31 -2.61 -10.64
N ALA A 59 4.11 -2.05 -10.83
CA ALA A 59 3.94 -0.70 -11.34
C ALA A 59 4.56 0.36 -10.41
N VAL A 60 4.31 0.27 -9.09
CA VAL A 60 4.89 1.19 -8.10
C VAL A 60 6.42 1.07 -8.02
N GLN A 61 6.98 -0.15 -8.17
CA GLN A 61 8.43 -0.35 -8.19
C GLN A 61 9.10 0.36 -9.37
N THR A 62 8.45 0.40 -10.52
CA THR A 62 9.00 0.97 -11.76
C THR A 62 8.68 2.44 -11.94
N ASP A 63 7.72 2.98 -11.21
CA ASP A 63 7.27 4.38 -11.30
C ASP A 63 7.46 5.14 -9.98
N PRO A 64 8.59 5.84 -9.84
CA PRO A 64 8.89 6.58 -8.61
C PRO A 64 7.93 7.71 -8.28
N GLU A 65 7.17 8.22 -9.23
CA GLU A 65 6.16 9.27 -9.03
C GLU A 65 4.74 8.70 -8.90
N SER A 66 4.67 7.53 -8.27
CA SER A 66 3.41 6.84 -8.01
C SER A 66 3.31 6.28 -6.60
N PHE A 67 2.14 5.77 -6.28
CA PHE A 67 1.85 4.95 -5.12
C PHE A 67 0.71 3.98 -5.45
N GLY A 68 0.54 2.95 -4.62
CA GLY A 68 -0.48 1.93 -4.83
C GLY A 68 -1.66 2.07 -3.87
N ILE A 69 -2.86 1.74 -4.37
CA ILE A 69 -4.05 1.47 -3.54
C ILE A 69 -4.58 0.09 -3.91
N LEU A 70 -4.73 -0.77 -2.92
CA LEU A 70 -5.22 -2.13 -3.04
C LEU A 70 -6.50 -2.30 -2.23
N CYS A 71 -7.57 -2.80 -2.85
CA CYS A 71 -8.85 -3.02 -2.19
C CYS A 71 -9.36 -4.44 -2.43
N CYS A 72 -9.51 -5.21 -1.35
CA CYS A 72 -10.15 -6.51 -1.36
C CYS A 72 -11.13 -6.64 -0.20
N GLY A 73 -11.80 -7.77 -0.05
CA GLY A 73 -12.80 -7.96 1.00
C GLY A 73 -12.36 -7.52 2.40
N THR A 74 -11.10 -7.81 2.81
CA THR A 74 -10.57 -7.49 4.15
C THR A 74 -9.33 -6.59 4.15
N GLY A 75 -8.70 -6.36 3.01
CA GLY A 75 -7.39 -5.69 2.90
C GLY A 75 -6.19 -6.53 3.37
N MET A 76 -6.42 -7.64 4.11
CA MET A 76 -5.35 -8.41 4.74
C MET A 76 -4.49 -9.16 3.71
N GLY A 77 -5.12 -9.97 2.84
CA GLY A 77 -4.39 -10.78 1.86
C GLY A 77 -3.55 -9.95 0.91
N MET A 78 -4.07 -8.83 0.42
CA MET A 78 -3.32 -7.89 -0.43
C MET A 78 -2.16 -7.24 0.32
N SER A 79 -2.34 -6.88 1.61
CA SER A 79 -1.26 -6.30 2.41
C SER A 79 -0.11 -7.31 2.62
N ILE A 80 -0.43 -8.57 2.91
CA ILE A 80 0.57 -9.63 3.06
C ILE A 80 1.32 -9.85 1.73
N ALA A 81 0.58 -9.96 0.62
CA ALA A 81 1.15 -10.16 -0.70
C ALA A 81 2.05 -8.99 -1.12
N ALA A 82 1.57 -7.76 -0.98
CA ALA A 82 2.29 -6.55 -1.36
C ALA A 82 3.63 -6.41 -0.62
N ASN A 83 3.67 -6.73 0.68
CA ASN A 83 4.91 -6.66 1.47
C ASN A 83 5.94 -7.78 1.12
N LYS A 84 5.68 -8.63 0.12
CA LYS A 84 6.67 -9.55 -0.43
C LYS A 84 7.48 -8.95 -1.58
N PHE A 85 7.11 -7.78 -2.06
CA PHE A 85 7.80 -7.09 -3.15
C PHE A 85 8.84 -6.11 -2.59
N THR A 86 10.07 -6.20 -3.06
CA THR A 86 11.18 -5.32 -2.66
C THR A 86 10.81 -3.85 -2.85
N GLY A 87 11.04 -3.04 -1.81
CA GLY A 87 10.75 -1.60 -1.84
C GLY A 87 9.25 -1.25 -1.72
N ILE A 88 8.38 -2.23 -1.47
CA ILE A 88 6.97 -2.02 -1.17
C ILE A 88 6.74 -2.07 0.34
N TYR A 89 6.16 -1.01 0.86
CA TYR A 89 5.76 -0.85 2.26
C TYR A 89 4.26 -0.66 2.28
N ALA A 90 3.54 -1.79 2.33
CA ALA A 90 2.09 -1.81 2.28
C ALA A 90 1.49 -1.79 3.69
N ALA A 91 0.62 -0.82 3.93
CA ALA A 91 -0.10 -0.69 5.19
C ALA A 91 -1.58 -1.02 5.00
N ARG A 92 -2.10 -1.92 5.83
CA ARG A 92 -3.54 -2.12 5.95
C ARG A 92 -4.10 -1.12 6.94
N CYS A 93 -4.93 -0.19 6.46
CA CYS A 93 -5.54 0.83 7.28
C CYS A 93 -7.04 0.56 7.49
N VAL A 94 -7.51 0.69 8.72
CA VAL A 94 -8.91 0.55 9.11
C VAL A 94 -9.46 1.82 9.75
N SER A 95 -8.61 2.82 9.92
CA SER A 95 -8.94 4.15 10.43
C SER A 95 -8.15 5.23 9.71
N VAL A 96 -8.58 6.47 9.84
CA VAL A 96 -7.84 7.65 9.36
C VAL A 96 -6.48 7.75 10.07
N GLU A 97 -6.45 7.49 11.36
CA GLU A 97 -5.23 7.48 12.17
C GLU A 97 -4.20 6.48 11.64
N ASP A 98 -4.62 5.24 11.29
CA ASP A 98 -3.72 4.26 10.67
C ASP A 98 -3.07 4.81 9.40
N ALA A 99 -3.86 5.48 8.56
CA ALA A 99 -3.36 6.06 7.31
C ALA A 99 -2.34 7.19 7.55
N GLU A 100 -2.59 8.05 8.52
CA GLU A 100 -1.65 9.10 8.93
C GLU A 100 -0.37 8.50 9.54
N MET A 101 -0.52 7.52 10.44
CA MET A 101 0.59 6.88 11.14
C MET A 101 1.49 6.08 10.18
N CYS A 102 0.90 5.31 9.27
CA CYS A 102 1.70 4.54 8.31
C CYS A 102 2.47 5.45 7.34
N ARG A 103 1.99 6.66 7.07
CA ARG A 103 2.74 7.66 6.32
C ARG A 103 3.81 8.31 7.16
N THR A 104 3.46 8.87 8.33
CA THR A 104 4.41 9.64 9.17
C THR A 104 5.50 8.80 9.78
N ILE A 105 5.25 7.52 10.07
CA ILE A 105 6.20 6.62 10.75
C ILE A 105 6.87 5.67 9.76
N ASN A 106 6.09 5.05 8.87
CA ASN A 106 6.56 3.93 8.06
C ASN A 106 6.82 4.30 6.60
N ASN A 107 6.50 5.53 6.18
CA ASN A 107 6.60 5.96 4.78
C ASN A 107 5.95 4.99 3.79
N ALA A 108 4.78 4.44 4.15
CA ALA A 108 4.09 3.47 3.32
C ALA A 108 3.81 4.03 1.93
N ASN A 109 4.07 3.23 0.89
CA ASN A 109 3.85 3.58 -0.52
C ASN A 109 2.72 2.76 -1.17
N VAL A 110 2.12 1.84 -0.41
CA VAL A 110 0.92 1.11 -0.82
C VAL A 110 -0.08 1.10 0.33
N LEU A 111 -1.30 1.55 0.05
CA LEU A 111 -2.43 1.49 0.97
C LEU A 111 -3.26 0.25 0.68
N CYS A 112 -3.59 -0.54 1.69
CA CYS A 112 -4.51 -1.67 1.59
C CYS A 112 -5.77 -1.38 2.42
N ILE A 113 -6.95 -1.38 1.77
CA ILE A 113 -8.24 -1.11 2.41
C ILE A 113 -9.21 -2.29 2.25
N ALA A 114 -10.20 -2.34 3.13
CA ALA A 114 -11.20 -3.39 3.14
C ALA A 114 -12.50 -2.92 2.45
N ALA A 115 -12.98 -3.68 1.47
CA ALA A 115 -14.27 -3.42 0.80
C ALA A 115 -15.47 -3.47 1.78
N LYS A 116 -15.33 -4.27 2.85
CA LYS A 116 -16.37 -4.38 3.89
C LYS A 116 -16.52 -3.15 4.78
N ASN A 117 -15.58 -2.22 4.75
CA ASN A 117 -15.71 -0.95 5.46
C ASN A 117 -16.74 -0.07 4.76
N ASP A 118 -17.31 0.87 5.51
CA ASP A 118 -18.10 1.94 4.94
C ASP A 118 -17.27 2.73 3.89
N LEU A 119 -17.90 3.07 2.77
CA LEU A 119 -17.27 3.85 1.71
C LEU A 119 -16.81 5.23 2.19
N ALA A 120 -17.56 5.89 3.07
CA ALA A 120 -17.18 7.18 3.63
C ALA A 120 -15.89 7.06 4.46
N LEU A 121 -15.75 5.99 5.24
CA LEU A 121 -14.53 5.68 5.97
C LEU A 121 -13.36 5.43 5.02
N ASN A 122 -13.56 4.60 3.99
CA ASN A 122 -12.49 4.32 3.01
C ASN A 122 -12.05 5.59 2.24
N ARG A 123 -12.99 6.48 1.90
CA ARG A 123 -12.66 7.80 1.31
C ARG A 123 -11.80 8.65 2.24
N ALA A 124 -12.14 8.69 3.52
CA ALA A 124 -11.36 9.43 4.52
C ALA A 124 -9.95 8.84 4.71
N ILE A 125 -9.82 7.50 4.77
CA ILE A 125 -8.54 6.77 4.84
C ILE A 125 -7.68 7.09 3.61
N ILE A 126 -8.24 7.02 2.39
CA ILE A 126 -7.55 7.36 1.15
C ILE A 126 -7.03 8.79 1.18
N GLY A 127 -7.91 9.75 1.55
CA GLY A 127 -7.53 11.15 1.65
C GLY A 127 -6.40 11.39 2.64
N ALA A 128 -6.46 10.80 3.83
CA ALA A 128 -5.41 10.90 4.84
C ALA A 128 -4.08 10.31 4.34
N PHE A 129 -4.12 9.11 3.73
CA PHE A 129 -2.92 8.47 3.17
C PHE A 129 -2.24 9.33 2.09
N ILE A 130 -3.02 9.97 1.23
CA ILE A 130 -2.48 10.80 0.14
C ILE A 130 -1.91 12.11 0.65
N ASN A 131 -2.62 12.77 1.58
CA ASN A 131 -2.27 14.11 2.04
C ASN A 131 -1.17 14.12 3.12
N THR A 132 -0.99 13.03 3.86
CA THR A 132 -0.01 12.98 4.95
C THR A 132 1.41 12.85 4.42
N ALA A 133 2.25 13.82 4.77
CA ALA A 133 3.65 13.86 4.37
C ALA A 133 4.53 13.02 5.30
N TYR A 134 5.47 12.27 4.70
CA TYR A 134 6.59 11.70 5.43
C TYR A 134 7.72 12.74 5.54
N THR A 135 8.20 12.97 6.75
CA THR A 135 9.23 13.99 7.07
C THR A 135 10.59 13.42 7.46
N GLY A 136 10.78 12.12 7.29
CA GLY A 136 12.05 11.45 7.65
C GLY A 136 12.06 10.85 9.05
N ARG A 137 10.93 10.85 9.76
CA ARG A 137 10.82 10.24 11.09
C ARG A 137 11.21 8.75 11.04
N LYS A 138 12.06 8.30 11.97
CA LYS A 138 12.51 6.91 12.10
C LYS A 138 13.20 6.34 10.84
N LEU A 139 13.83 7.16 10.03
CA LEU A 139 14.45 6.72 8.77
C LEU A 139 15.46 5.58 8.98
N GLU A 140 16.26 5.61 10.05
CA GLU A 140 17.23 4.54 10.36
C GLU A 140 16.55 3.19 10.62
N GLU A 141 15.40 3.20 11.31
CA GLU A 141 14.61 1.99 11.53
C GLU A 141 14.06 1.44 10.21
N LEU A 142 13.54 2.33 9.35
CA LEU A 142 13.02 1.95 8.04
C LEU A 142 14.11 1.39 7.13
N GLU A 143 15.32 1.94 7.16
CA GLU A 143 16.48 1.40 6.46
C GLU A 143 16.89 0.01 6.96
N ARG A 144 16.66 -0.29 8.24
CA ARG A 144 16.85 -1.65 8.76
C ARG A 144 15.81 -2.63 8.22
N ILE A 145 14.55 -2.18 8.06
CA ILE A 145 13.49 -3.02 7.47
C ILE A 145 13.86 -3.41 6.04
N THR A 146 14.46 -2.52 5.25
CA THR A 146 14.87 -2.85 3.87
C THR A 146 15.90 -3.99 3.82
N ARG A 147 16.67 -4.22 4.88
CA ARG A 147 17.64 -5.31 4.94
C ARG A 147 17.00 -6.69 5.08
N PHE A 148 15.71 -6.74 5.45
CA PHE A 148 14.97 -8.00 5.50
C PHE A 148 14.47 -8.46 4.13
N GLU A 149 14.50 -7.57 3.13
CA GLU A 149 14.14 -7.90 1.75
C GLU A 149 15.17 -8.88 1.17
N GLY A 150 14.71 -10.09 0.81
CA GLY A 150 15.59 -11.13 0.29
C GLY A 150 16.56 -11.77 1.30
N ALA A 151 16.36 -11.51 2.62
CA ALA A 151 17.19 -12.14 3.63
C ALA A 151 16.96 -13.67 3.68
N GLU A 152 18.05 -14.43 3.72
CA GLU A 152 17.99 -15.86 3.96
C GLU A 152 17.49 -16.14 5.39
N LEU A 153 16.73 -17.23 5.55
CA LEU A 153 16.31 -17.70 6.87
C LEU A 153 17.53 -18.15 7.67
N LEU A 154 17.86 -17.41 8.71
CA LEU A 154 18.89 -17.82 9.64
C LEU A 154 18.36 -18.96 10.56
N PRO A 155 19.18 -19.96 10.89
CA PRO A 155 18.81 -20.96 11.88
C PRO A 155 18.44 -20.29 13.21
N LEU A 156 17.33 -20.71 13.82
CA LEU A 156 16.81 -20.12 15.07
C LEU A 156 17.89 -20.02 16.16
N ARG A 157 18.80 -20.99 16.23
CA ARG A 157 19.94 -20.97 17.20
C ARG A 157 20.92 -19.81 16.98
N ALA A 158 21.05 -19.32 15.75
CA ALA A 158 21.91 -18.17 15.46
C ALA A 158 21.26 -16.86 15.93
N VAL A 159 19.93 -16.76 15.83
CA VAL A 159 19.17 -15.57 16.25
C VAL A 159 19.18 -15.42 17.78
N LEU A 160 19.00 -16.53 18.51
CA LEU A 160 18.93 -16.51 19.99
C LEU A 160 20.28 -16.24 20.69
N ARG A 161 21.41 -16.33 19.98
CA ARG A 161 22.75 -16.03 20.55
C ARG A 161 23.14 -14.56 20.51
N THR A 162 22.38 -13.72 19.83
CA THR A 162 22.65 -12.28 19.67
C THR A 162 21.67 -11.39 20.44
N ALA A 163 20.77 -11.96 21.25
CA ALA A 163 19.81 -11.26 22.09
C ALA A 163 20.31 -11.12 23.55
#